data_92830ff8e7c52bc919f20e04416b94b9
#
_entry.id   92830ff8e7c52bc919f20e04416b94b9
#
_cell.length_a   1.000
_cell.length_b   1.000
_cell.length_c   1.000
_cell.angle_alpha   90.00
_cell.angle_beta   90.00
_cell.angle_gamma   90.00
#
_symmetry.space_group_name_H-M   'P 1'
#
loop_
_entity.id
_entity.type
_entity.pdbx_description
1 polymer ?
#
loop_
_entity_poly.entity_id
_entity_poly.type
_entity_poly.pdbx_seq_one_letter_code
_entity_poly.pdbx_strand_id
1 'polypeptide(L)'
;MARDPFSEIDWERLARTRPPRRRAGCGVGLLVWAGLGLAGLFALGVIATELYVEYLWFDSLGFAPVYLTRVSAQALAFLGGTLLAGAVFGANLLAASRILGRRPRFGVFRELAGPVIPRPVLLGALAGGSLIFGGLAAGRWLTFLQWVNAEPFGLTEPILGQEVGFYLFTLPPLRFLASALIALLIIGLIGTGAYYLINLSAEEGWSGKVVVPGAVVAHLAVLGGLLGLALAANYVVSGYEVVYSNRGVVPGASYADVNAQLPAFRVLTGLSLLLALSLFAVPFLGLKPAVIVAGVWVVGAVFGGAVFPNLVQQFEVRPTELAKERPYIENTIRMTRLAFGLDRIREVPYETDDQLTPEKV
;
A
#
# COMPACT_ATOMS: atom_id res chain seq x y z
N MET A 1 -17.24 59.62 -52.80
CA MET A 1 -16.23 59.21 -51.85
C MET A 1 -16.95 58.83 -50.56
N ALA A 2 -17.14 57.54 -50.29
CA ALA A 2 -17.75 57.06 -49.07
C ALA A 2 -16.72 57.16 -47.95
N ARG A 3 -17.00 57.82 -46.83
CA ARG A 3 -16.15 57.86 -45.63
C ARG A 3 -16.10 56.47 -44.99
N ASP A 4 -14.93 55.97 -44.75
CA ASP A 4 -14.68 54.72 -44.05
C ASP A 4 -15.18 54.82 -42.57
N PRO A 5 -16.23 54.08 -42.19
CA PRO A 5 -16.82 54.17 -40.84
C PRO A 5 -15.88 53.73 -39.73
N PHE A 6 -14.72 53.14 -40.03
CA PHE A 6 -13.73 52.65 -39.04
C PHE A 6 -12.57 53.61 -38.75
N SER A 7 -12.50 54.76 -39.53
CA SER A 7 -11.40 55.73 -39.36
C SER A 7 -11.48 56.58 -38.08
N GLU A 8 -12.61 56.59 -37.38
CA GLU A 8 -12.83 57.37 -36.14
C GLU A 8 -12.66 56.49 -34.85
N ILE A 9 -12.39 55.20 -35.00
CA ILE A 9 -12.20 54.31 -33.82
C ILE A 9 -10.80 54.52 -33.27
N ASP A 10 -10.69 55.11 -32.09
CA ASP A 10 -9.44 55.27 -31.35
C ASP A 10 -9.02 53.90 -30.71
N TRP A 11 -8.35 53.11 -31.53
CA TRP A 11 -7.88 51.78 -31.14
C TRP A 11 -6.89 51.84 -29.97
N GLU A 12 -6.16 52.94 -29.77
CA GLU A 12 -5.26 53.12 -28.62
C GLU A 12 -6.02 53.31 -27.30
N ARG A 13 -7.18 53.97 -27.34
CA ARG A 13 -8.06 54.06 -26.15
C ARG A 13 -8.70 52.74 -25.80
N LEU A 14 -9.15 51.95 -26.76
CA LEU A 14 -9.69 50.61 -26.52
C LEU A 14 -8.63 49.63 -25.97
N ALA A 15 -7.40 49.73 -26.45
CA ALA A 15 -6.30 48.93 -25.92
C ALA A 15 -5.86 49.32 -24.49
N ARG A 16 -6.12 50.56 -24.08
CA ARG A 16 -5.80 51.05 -22.71
C ARG A 16 -6.87 50.75 -21.66
N THR A 17 -8.09 50.40 -22.04
CA THR A 17 -9.12 49.95 -21.11
C THR A 17 -8.84 48.49 -20.69
N ARG A 18 -7.81 48.29 -19.87
CA ARG A 18 -7.67 47.03 -19.14
C ARG A 18 -8.95 46.87 -18.29
N PRO A 19 -9.69 45.75 -18.44
CA PRO A 19 -10.82 45.50 -17.56
C PRO A 19 -10.33 45.59 -16.12
N PRO A 20 -11.09 46.23 -15.22
CA PRO A 20 -10.70 46.31 -13.84
C PRO A 20 -10.45 44.89 -13.36
N ARG A 21 -9.19 44.60 -12.98
CA ARG A 21 -8.90 43.35 -12.27
C ARG A 21 -9.85 43.32 -11.10
N ARG A 22 -10.97 42.58 -11.21
CA ARG A 22 -11.81 42.25 -10.08
C ARG A 22 -10.87 41.65 -9.04
N ARG A 23 -10.49 42.43 -8.03
CA ARG A 23 -9.93 41.95 -6.77
C ARG A 23 -11.04 41.07 -6.17
N ALA A 24 -11.15 39.82 -6.68
CA ALA A 24 -12.04 38.84 -6.10
C ALA A 24 -11.60 38.69 -4.65
N GLY A 25 -12.38 39.27 -3.77
CA GLY A 25 -12.56 38.98 -2.38
C GLY A 25 -11.36 38.47 -1.60
N CYS A 26 -10.34 39.29 -1.35
CA CYS A 26 -9.34 39.00 -0.32
C CYS A 26 -10.00 38.66 1.04
N GLY A 27 -11.21 39.21 1.30
CA GLY A 27 -11.98 38.97 2.53
C GLY A 27 -12.57 37.56 2.63
N VAL A 28 -13.13 36.99 1.55
CA VAL A 28 -13.74 35.64 1.59
C VAL A 28 -12.66 34.58 1.77
N GLY A 29 -11.51 34.72 1.10
CA GLY A 29 -10.38 33.81 1.30
C GLY A 29 -9.86 33.86 2.73
N LEU A 30 -9.71 35.03 3.33
CA LEU A 30 -9.27 35.17 4.71
C LEU A 30 -10.24 34.54 5.71
N LEU A 31 -11.56 34.74 5.50
CA LEU A 31 -12.60 34.13 6.35
C LEU A 31 -12.60 32.59 6.27
N VAL A 32 -12.41 32.02 5.06
CA VAL A 32 -12.30 30.56 4.88
C VAL A 32 -11.07 30.02 5.62
N TRP A 33 -9.90 30.65 5.46
CA TRP A 33 -8.69 30.22 6.16
C TRP A 33 -8.77 30.41 7.68
N ALA A 34 -9.40 31.49 8.15
CA ALA A 34 -9.65 31.69 9.57
C ALA A 34 -10.62 30.65 10.13
N GLY A 35 -11.70 30.31 9.39
CA GLY A 35 -12.63 29.24 9.76
C GLY A 35 -11.96 27.86 9.82
N LEU A 36 -11.15 27.53 8.83
CA LEU A 36 -10.37 26.27 8.84
C LEU A 36 -9.34 26.23 9.98
N GLY A 37 -8.68 27.35 10.27
CA GLY A 37 -7.77 27.48 11.39
C GLY A 37 -8.47 27.26 12.73
N LEU A 38 -9.65 27.89 12.93
CA LEU A 38 -10.45 27.73 14.14
C LEU A 38 -10.97 26.29 14.30
N ALA A 39 -11.47 25.68 13.22
CA ALA A 39 -11.88 24.26 13.21
C ALA A 39 -10.72 23.33 13.55
N GLY A 40 -9.52 23.60 13.02
CA GLY A 40 -8.30 22.87 13.34
C GLY A 40 -7.90 22.99 14.81
N LEU A 41 -7.94 24.21 15.37
CA LEU A 41 -7.67 24.46 16.79
C LEU A 41 -8.70 23.76 17.69
N PHE A 42 -9.97 23.79 17.31
CA PHE A 42 -11.03 23.10 18.05
C PHE A 42 -10.80 21.58 18.04
N ALA A 43 -10.50 20.99 16.88
CA ALA A 43 -10.20 19.57 16.74
C ALA A 43 -8.97 19.18 17.59
N LEU A 44 -7.90 19.98 17.57
CA LEU A 44 -6.72 19.77 18.42
C LEU A 44 -7.07 19.86 19.91
N GLY A 45 -7.94 20.77 20.30
CA GLY A 45 -8.42 20.88 21.68
C GLY A 45 -9.18 19.63 22.13
N VAL A 46 -10.07 19.09 21.29
CA VAL A 46 -10.81 17.86 21.58
C VAL A 46 -9.83 16.69 21.73
N ILE A 47 -8.91 16.50 20.77
CA ILE A 47 -7.90 15.44 20.83
C ILE A 47 -7.03 15.56 22.10
N ALA A 48 -6.55 16.76 22.40
CA ALA A 48 -5.74 16.99 23.60
C ALA A 48 -6.51 16.67 24.89
N THR A 49 -7.79 17.02 24.95
CA THR A 49 -8.65 16.72 26.09
C THR A 49 -8.84 15.21 26.26
N GLU A 50 -9.13 14.47 25.18
CA GLU A 50 -9.25 13.01 25.23
C GLU A 50 -7.95 12.35 25.70
N LEU A 51 -6.81 12.73 25.12
CA LEU A 51 -5.51 12.20 25.51
C LEU A 51 -5.20 12.50 26.98
N TYR A 52 -5.56 13.71 27.47
CA TYR A 52 -5.31 14.09 28.86
C TYR A 52 -6.21 13.33 29.84
N VAL A 53 -7.50 13.18 29.51
CA VAL A 53 -8.46 12.43 30.34
C VAL A 53 -8.05 10.95 30.42
N GLU A 54 -7.67 10.32 29.29
CA GLU A 54 -7.15 8.94 29.30
C GLU A 54 -5.86 8.84 30.14
N TYR A 55 -4.94 9.81 30.01
CA TYR A 55 -3.73 9.82 30.84
C TYR A 55 -4.07 9.84 32.34
N LEU A 56 -4.96 10.72 32.79
CA LEU A 56 -5.38 10.80 34.19
C LEU A 56 -6.03 9.50 34.67
N TRP A 57 -6.80 8.83 33.82
CA TRP A 57 -7.39 7.54 34.15
C TRP A 57 -6.34 6.46 34.34
N PHE A 58 -5.40 6.33 33.43
CA PHE A 58 -4.29 5.35 33.57
C PHE A 58 -3.40 5.68 34.77
N ASP A 59 -3.15 6.96 35.03
CA ASP A 59 -2.33 7.41 36.16
C ASP A 59 -3.01 7.06 37.50
N SER A 60 -4.33 7.26 37.61
CA SER A 60 -5.10 6.89 38.81
C SER A 60 -5.06 5.39 39.13
N LEU A 61 -4.78 4.55 38.14
CA LEU A 61 -4.62 3.09 38.26
C LEU A 61 -3.16 2.65 38.43
N GLY A 62 -2.20 3.59 38.40
CA GLY A 62 -0.76 3.28 38.44
C GLY A 62 -0.17 2.77 37.11
N PHE A 63 -0.89 2.89 35.99
CA PHE A 63 -0.50 2.43 34.66
C PHE A 63 -0.09 3.55 33.69
N ALA A 64 0.26 4.75 34.18
CA ALA A 64 0.73 5.85 33.35
C ALA A 64 1.85 5.46 32.36
N PRO A 65 2.88 4.63 32.70
CA PRO A 65 3.91 4.22 31.75
C PRO A 65 3.36 3.41 30.56
N VAL A 66 2.33 2.59 30.78
CA VAL A 66 1.70 1.79 29.71
C VAL A 66 1.01 2.72 28.70
N TYR A 67 0.28 3.72 29.19
CA TYR A 67 -0.35 4.71 28.35
C TYR A 67 0.66 5.53 27.53
N LEU A 68 1.73 5.99 28.16
CA LEU A 68 2.79 6.75 27.48
C LEU A 68 3.50 5.92 26.42
N THR A 69 3.75 4.63 26.68
CA THR A 69 4.32 3.69 25.69
C THR A 69 3.37 3.55 24.48
N ARG A 70 2.06 3.40 24.70
CA ARG A 70 1.07 3.33 23.63
C ARG A 70 1.08 4.61 22.78
N VAL A 71 0.93 5.78 23.43
CA VAL A 71 0.83 7.06 22.72
C VAL A 71 2.12 7.38 21.97
N SER A 72 3.28 7.15 22.59
CA SER A 72 4.57 7.39 21.92
C SER A 72 4.79 6.45 20.73
N ALA A 73 4.44 5.17 20.83
CA ALA A 73 4.52 4.23 19.73
C ALA A 73 3.57 4.61 18.58
N GLN A 74 2.34 5.04 18.90
CA GLN A 74 1.40 5.55 17.90
C GLN A 74 1.92 6.82 17.20
N ALA A 75 2.46 7.77 17.95
CA ALA A 75 3.03 9.01 17.43
C ALA A 75 4.24 8.73 16.52
N LEU A 76 5.16 7.86 16.94
CA LEU A 76 6.32 7.46 16.14
C LEU A 76 5.91 6.76 14.84
N ALA A 77 4.96 5.83 14.90
CA ALA A 77 4.44 5.15 13.73
C ALA A 77 3.72 6.14 12.78
N PHE A 78 2.91 7.07 13.33
CA PHE A 78 2.27 8.12 12.55
C PHE A 78 3.28 9.01 11.83
N LEU A 79 4.27 9.51 12.54
CA LEU A 79 5.32 10.37 11.96
C LEU A 79 6.13 9.61 10.91
N GLY A 80 6.54 8.37 11.21
CA GLY A 80 7.28 7.53 10.27
C GLY A 80 6.50 7.28 8.98
N GLY A 81 5.23 6.89 9.07
CA GLY A 81 4.36 6.67 7.92
C GLY A 81 4.11 7.95 7.12
N THR A 82 3.85 9.08 7.81
CA THR A 82 3.64 10.40 7.18
C THR A 82 4.89 10.86 6.44
N LEU A 83 6.06 10.77 7.06
CA LEU A 83 7.34 11.21 6.46
C LEU A 83 7.72 10.33 5.26
N LEU A 84 7.55 9.02 5.37
CA LEU A 84 7.83 8.10 4.27
C LEU A 84 6.93 8.38 3.07
N ALA A 85 5.62 8.47 3.29
CA ALA A 85 4.67 8.78 2.22
C ALA A 85 4.91 10.17 1.63
N GLY A 86 5.17 11.18 2.47
CA GLY A 86 5.52 12.53 2.05
C GLY A 86 6.80 12.59 1.21
N ALA A 87 7.81 11.83 1.58
CA ALA A 87 9.05 11.72 0.80
C ALA A 87 8.79 11.08 -0.57
N VAL A 88 8.04 9.97 -0.63
CA VAL A 88 7.71 9.28 -1.89
C VAL A 88 6.87 10.17 -2.80
N PHE A 89 5.75 10.71 -2.31
CA PHE A 89 4.88 11.58 -3.11
C PHE A 89 5.56 12.90 -3.48
N GLY A 90 6.32 13.49 -2.55
CA GLY A 90 7.07 14.73 -2.78
C GLY A 90 8.17 14.54 -3.82
N ALA A 91 8.95 13.48 -3.72
CA ALA A 91 9.98 13.15 -4.71
C ALA A 91 9.38 12.94 -6.11
N ASN A 92 8.25 12.21 -6.19
CA ASN A 92 7.51 12.01 -7.44
C ASN A 92 7.02 13.33 -8.04
N LEU A 93 6.38 14.17 -7.25
CA LEU A 93 5.87 15.46 -7.72
C LEU A 93 7.01 16.38 -8.16
N LEU A 94 8.12 16.41 -7.43
CA LEU A 94 9.33 17.18 -7.79
C LEU A 94 9.95 16.67 -9.09
N ALA A 95 10.07 15.36 -9.26
CA ALA A 95 10.58 14.76 -10.49
C ALA A 95 9.66 15.11 -11.68
N ALA A 96 8.35 14.91 -11.52
CA ALA A 96 7.35 15.20 -12.54
C ALA A 96 7.38 16.68 -12.95
N SER A 97 7.44 17.61 -11.99
CA SER A 97 7.49 19.04 -12.25
C SER A 97 8.78 19.47 -12.97
N ARG A 98 9.93 18.86 -12.62
CA ARG A 98 11.20 19.11 -13.31
C ARG A 98 11.22 18.59 -14.73
N ILE A 99 10.62 17.41 -14.99
CA ILE A 99 10.52 16.82 -16.33
C ILE A 99 9.68 17.73 -17.24
N LEU A 100 8.52 18.20 -16.78
CA LEU A 100 7.67 19.13 -17.53
C LEU A 100 8.33 20.52 -17.66
N GLY A 101 8.97 21.04 -16.62
CA GLY A 101 9.61 22.37 -16.62
C GLY A 101 10.81 22.52 -17.56
N ARG A 102 11.44 21.42 -17.99
CA ARG A 102 12.56 21.42 -18.96
C ARG A 102 12.16 21.52 -20.42
N ARG A 103 10.87 21.53 -20.74
CA ARG A 103 10.40 21.66 -22.12
C ARG A 103 10.48 23.09 -22.61
N PRO A 104 10.99 23.34 -23.84
CA PRO A 104 10.82 24.61 -24.50
C PRO A 104 9.33 24.79 -24.78
N ARG A 105 8.78 25.81 -24.23
CA ARG A 105 7.35 26.11 -24.31
C ARG A 105 7.16 27.15 -25.42
N PHE A 106 6.69 26.70 -26.57
CA PHE A 106 6.35 27.56 -27.69
C PHE A 106 4.86 27.89 -27.66
N GLY A 107 4.49 29.18 -27.57
CA GLY A 107 3.14 29.63 -27.71
C GLY A 107 2.83 30.95 -26.99
N VAL A 108 2.21 31.89 -27.74
CA VAL A 108 1.83 33.24 -27.29
C VAL A 108 0.74 33.22 -26.20
N PHE A 109 -0.03 32.14 -26.09
CA PHE A 109 -1.14 32.00 -25.11
C PHE A 109 -0.70 31.62 -23.71
N ARG A 110 0.57 31.38 -23.48
CA ARG A 110 1.10 30.84 -22.23
C ARG A 110 1.27 31.85 -21.11
N GLU A 111 1.44 33.11 -21.40
CA GLU A 111 1.52 34.17 -20.36
C GLU A 111 0.18 34.35 -19.64
N LEU A 112 -0.92 33.89 -20.24
CA LEU A 112 -2.29 33.98 -19.71
C LEU A 112 -2.74 32.70 -18.96
N ALA A 113 -2.15 31.53 -19.24
CA ALA A 113 -2.48 30.26 -18.61
C ALA A 113 -1.54 29.98 -17.43
N GLY A 114 -2.00 30.18 -16.22
CA GLY A 114 -1.35 29.72 -15.01
C GLY A 114 -1.22 28.18 -14.97
N PRO A 115 -0.59 27.59 -13.95
CA PRO A 115 -0.49 26.14 -13.81
C PRO A 115 -1.89 25.52 -13.80
N VAL A 116 -2.12 24.48 -14.62
CA VAL A 116 -3.43 23.83 -14.80
C VAL A 116 -3.98 23.34 -13.45
N ILE A 117 -3.11 22.82 -12.58
CA ILE A 117 -3.45 22.47 -11.21
C ILE A 117 -2.81 23.48 -10.26
N PRO A 118 -3.58 24.21 -9.44
CA PRO A 118 -3.03 25.16 -8.48
C PRO A 118 -2.11 24.47 -7.48
N ARG A 119 -0.96 25.07 -7.19
CA ARG A 119 0.01 24.54 -6.20
C ARG A 119 -0.61 24.15 -4.86
N PRO A 120 -1.52 24.95 -4.26
CA PRO A 120 -2.15 24.57 -2.99
C PRO A 120 -2.94 23.27 -3.07
N VAL A 121 -3.57 22.96 -4.22
CA VAL A 121 -4.28 21.69 -4.43
C VAL A 121 -3.30 20.51 -4.44
N LEU A 122 -2.17 20.64 -5.14
CA LEU A 122 -1.11 19.60 -5.17
C LEU A 122 -0.52 19.38 -3.77
N LEU A 123 -0.21 20.46 -3.05
CA LEU A 123 0.32 20.37 -1.70
C LEU A 123 -0.71 19.80 -0.72
N GLY A 124 -1.98 20.16 -0.86
CA GLY A 124 -3.08 19.60 -0.08
C GLY A 124 -3.27 18.10 -0.32
N ALA A 125 -3.22 17.65 -1.58
CA ALA A 125 -3.30 16.24 -1.93
C ALA A 125 -2.09 15.44 -1.40
N LEU A 126 -0.88 16.01 -1.51
CA LEU A 126 0.34 15.42 -0.96
C LEU A 126 0.25 15.29 0.56
N ALA A 127 -0.11 16.38 1.26
CA ALA A 127 -0.23 16.38 2.71
C ALA A 127 -1.33 15.43 3.18
N GLY A 128 -2.53 15.47 2.57
CA GLY A 128 -3.64 14.59 2.91
C GLY A 128 -3.30 13.11 2.68
N GLY A 129 -2.70 12.78 1.53
CA GLY A 129 -2.22 11.43 1.25
C GLY A 129 -1.19 10.96 2.27
N SER A 130 -0.21 11.81 2.63
CA SER A 130 0.82 11.48 3.61
C SER A 130 0.24 11.25 5.01
N LEU A 131 -0.70 12.08 5.44
CA LEU A 131 -1.38 11.94 6.75
C LEU A 131 -2.22 10.65 6.82
N ILE A 132 -2.85 10.23 5.72
CA ILE A 132 -3.58 8.95 5.66
C ILE A 132 -2.63 7.78 5.93
N PHE A 133 -1.47 7.75 5.27
CA PHE A 133 -0.48 6.69 5.51
C PHE A 133 0.09 6.73 6.93
N GLY A 134 0.26 7.93 7.50
CA GLY A 134 0.59 8.10 8.92
C GLY A 134 -0.47 7.48 9.83
N GLY A 135 -1.75 7.75 9.57
CA GLY A 135 -2.87 7.15 10.32
C GLY A 135 -2.93 5.62 10.22
N LEU A 136 -2.70 5.07 9.02
CA LEU A 136 -2.62 3.62 8.80
C LEU A 136 -1.46 2.99 9.59
N ALA A 137 -0.30 3.64 9.61
CA ALA A 137 0.86 3.19 10.38
C ALA A 137 0.61 3.29 11.90
N ALA A 138 0.00 4.40 12.37
CA ALA A 138 -0.38 4.56 13.77
C ALA A 138 -1.35 3.46 14.23
N GLY A 139 -2.30 3.05 13.38
CA GLY A 139 -3.20 1.92 13.67
C GLY A 139 -2.49 0.58 13.87
N ARG A 140 -1.23 0.45 13.44
CA ARG A 140 -0.39 -0.76 13.58
C ARG A 140 0.70 -0.62 14.65
N TRP A 141 0.58 0.36 15.54
CA TRP A 141 1.58 0.66 16.58
C TRP A 141 2.00 -0.56 17.41
N LEU A 142 1.01 -1.40 17.82
CA LEU A 142 1.28 -2.60 18.61
C LEU A 142 2.09 -3.63 17.81
N THR A 143 1.78 -3.81 16.52
CA THR A 143 2.52 -4.71 15.63
C THR A 143 4.00 -4.30 15.51
N PHE A 144 4.27 -3.00 15.40
CA PHE A 144 5.64 -2.49 15.37
C PHE A 144 6.34 -2.61 16.73
N LEU A 145 5.61 -2.36 17.82
CA LEU A 145 6.16 -2.50 19.16
C LEU A 145 6.51 -3.96 19.47
N GLN A 146 5.65 -4.90 19.09
CA GLN A 146 5.91 -6.33 19.20
C GLN A 146 7.12 -6.78 18.36
N TRP A 147 7.28 -6.21 17.15
CA TRP A 147 8.43 -6.51 16.29
C TRP A 147 9.76 -6.10 16.92
N VAL A 148 9.82 -4.87 17.45
CA VAL A 148 11.04 -4.34 18.08
C VAL A 148 11.41 -5.11 19.35
N ASN A 149 10.42 -5.67 20.07
CA ASN A 149 10.59 -6.43 21.29
C ASN A 149 10.37 -7.94 21.07
N ALA A 150 10.60 -8.43 19.84
CA ALA A 150 10.42 -9.84 19.51
C ALA A 150 11.44 -10.69 20.27
N GLU A 151 10.94 -11.74 20.95
CA GLU A 151 11.77 -12.76 21.58
C GLU A 151 11.53 -14.12 20.92
N PRO A 152 12.57 -14.95 20.78
CA PRO A 152 12.44 -16.27 20.19
C PRO A 152 11.72 -17.24 21.14
N PHE A 153 10.82 -18.06 20.59
CA PHE A 153 10.16 -19.15 21.32
C PHE A 153 11.02 -20.40 21.45
N GLY A 154 12.10 -20.51 20.66
CA GLY A 154 12.93 -21.72 20.61
C GLY A 154 12.24 -22.89 19.89
N LEU A 155 11.16 -22.65 19.18
CA LEU A 155 10.38 -23.63 18.42
C LEU A 155 10.43 -23.30 16.94
N THR A 156 10.61 -24.33 16.11
CA THR A 156 10.67 -24.20 14.66
C THR A 156 9.38 -24.75 14.05
N GLU A 157 8.78 -23.96 13.16
CA GLU A 157 7.62 -24.36 12.36
C GLU A 157 8.05 -25.45 11.35
N PRO A 158 7.32 -26.60 11.27
CA PRO A 158 7.81 -27.80 10.58
C PRO A 158 7.76 -27.76 9.06
N ILE A 159 7.01 -26.83 8.43
CA ILE A 159 6.78 -26.81 6.97
C ILE A 159 7.81 -25.93 6.27
N LEU A 160 8.01 -24.68 6.74
CA LEU A 160 8.94 -23.73 6.15
C LEU A 160 10.23 -23.57 6.94
N GLY A 161 10.34 -24.19 8.13
CA GLY A 161 11.55 -24.21 8.93
C GLY A 161 11.90 -22.88 9.61
N GLN A 162 10.95 -21.94 9.72
CA GLN A 162 11.16 -20.67 10.39
C GLN A 162 10.81 -20.79 11.88
N GLU A 163 11.47 -20.00 12.72
CA GLU A 163 11.17 -19.87 14.14
C GLU A 163 9.76 -19.30 14.34
N VAL A 164 9.03 -19.79 15.36
CA VAL A 164 7.62 -19.42 15.59
C VAL A 164 7.45 -17.92 15.84
N GLY A 165 8.39 -17.27 16.53
CA GLY A 165 8.39 -15.82 16.76
C GLY A 165 8.49 -15.00 15.49
N PHE A 166 9.12 -15.55 14.42
CA PHE A 166 9.10 -14.90 13.10
C PHE A 166 7.66 -14.69 12.59
N TYR A 167 6.83 -15.73 12.70
CA TYR A 167 5.44 -15.63 12.25
C TYR A 167 4.61 -14.67 13.09
N LEU A 168 4.82 -14.67 14.41
CA LEU A 168 4.03 -13.86 15.34
C LEU A 168 4.44 -12.39 15.34
N PHE A 169 5.75 -12.10 15.24
CA PHE A 169 6.27 -10.75 15.49
C PHE A 169 6.88 -10.09 14.25
N THR A 170 7.48 -10.87 13.33
CA THR A 170 8.20 -10.31 12.16
C THR A 170 7.34 -10.30 10.91
N LEU A 171 6.60 -11.36 10.65
CA LEU A 171 5.78 -11.49 9.45
C LEU A 171 4.64 -10.44 9.35
N PRO A 172 3.88 -10.14 10.43
CA PRO A 172 2.81 -9.15 10.36
C PRO A 172 3.28 -7.72 9.99
N PRO A 173 4.35 -7.16 10.58
CA PRO A 173 4.86 -5.86 10.13
C PRO A 173 5.44 -5.90 8.73
N LEU A 174 6.12 -6.97 8.30
CA LEU A 174 6.59 -7.14 6.92
C LEU A 174 5.43 -7.14 5.93
N ARG A 175 4.34 -7.82 6.25
CA ARG A 175 3.11 -7.81 5.45
C ARG A 175 2.52 -6.43 5.32
N PHE A 176 2.42 -5.69 6.43
CA PHE A 176 1.95 -4.32 6.42
C PHE A 176 2.85 -3.43 5.56
N LEU A 177 4.18 -3.50 5.74
CA LEU A 177 5.14 -2.70 4.98
C LEU A 177 5.10 -3.00 3.48
N ALA A 178 5.03 -4.28 3.09
CA ALA A 178 4.91 -4.68 1.69
C ALA A 178 3.61 -4.12 1.07
N SER A 179 2.48 -4.26 1.76
CA SER A 179 1.18 -3.75 1.30
C SER A 179 1.15 -2.22 1.22
N ALA A 180 1.70 -1.53 2.22
CA ALA A 180 1.79 -0.08 2.25
C ALA A 180 2.68 0.46 1.11
N LEU A 181 3.82 -0.20 0.84
CA LEU A 181 4.72 0.18 -0.26
C LEU A 181 4.04 0.01 -1.62
N ILE A 182 3.33 -1.10 -1.85
CA ILE A 182 2.54 -1.31 -3.07
C ILE A 182 1.49 -0.21 -3.22
N ALA A 183 0.74 0.09 -2.17
CA ALA A 183 -0.28 1.14 -2.19
C ALA A 183 0.33 2.52 -2.49
N LEU A 184 1.45 2.88 -1.85
CA LEU A 184 2.18 4.12 -2.11
C LEU A 184 2.62 4.23 -3.58
N LEU A 185 3.15 3.16 -4.15
CA LEU A 185 3.63 3.14 -5.52
C LEU A 185 2.48 3.18 -6.53
N ILE A 186 1.37 2.48 -6.28
CA ILE A 186 0.17 2.53 -7.13
C ILE A 186 -0.43 3.95 -7.11
N ILE A 187 -0.64 4.54 -5.94
CA ILE A 187 -1.18 5.90 -5.80
C ILE A 187 -0.21 6.91 -6.43
N GLY A 188 1.09 6.75 -6.21
CA GLY A 188 2.13 7.57 -6.82
C GLY A 188 2.11 7.47 -8.35
N LEU A 189 1.99 6.27 -8.91
CA LEU A 189 1.94 6.01 -10.36
C LEU A 189 0.68 6.64 -10.97
N ILE A 190 -0.50 6.41 -10.37
CA ILE A 190 -1.77 6.98 -10.84
C ILE A 190 -1.73 8.51 -10.75
N GLY A 191 -1.33 9.06 -9.60
CA GLY A 191 -1.26 10.52 -9.38
C GLY A 191 -0.27 11.20 -10.32
N THR A 192 0.91 10.61 -10.52
CA THR A 192 1.93 11.11 -11.45
C THR A 192 1.45 11.00 -12.91
N GLY A 193 0.83 9.89 -13.27
CA GLY A 193 0.23 9.70 -14.60
C GLY A 193 -0.86 10.72 -14.89
N ALA A 194 -1.78 10.95 -13.94
CA ALA A 194 -2.82 11.96 -14.03
C ALA A 194 -2.22 13.38 -14.15
N TYR A 195 -1.20 13.69 -13.34
CA TYR A 195 -0.48 14.97 -13.42
C TYR A 195 0.11 15.21 -14.82
N TYR A 196 0.78 14.20 -15.38
CA TYR A 196 1.30 14.28 -16.75
C TYR A 196 0.19 14.43 -17.79
N LEU A 197 -0.84 13.60 -17.72
CA LEU A 197 -1.94 13.62 -18.68
C LEU A 197 -2.62 15.00 -18.73
N ILE A 198 -2.96 15.58 -17.58
CA ILE A 198 -3.61 16.89 -17.47
C ILE A 198 -2.73 18.00 -18.07
N ASN A 199 -1.42 17.99 -17.74
CA ASN A 199 -0.54 19.05 -18.22
C ASN A 199 -0.20 18.92 -19.71
N LEU A 200 -0.07 17.68 -20.24
CA LEU A 200 0.19 17.44 -21.65
C LEU A 200 -1.03 17.76 -22.53
N SER A 201 -2.23 17.36 -22.10
CA SER A 201 -3.48 17.66 -22.82
C SER A 201 -3.76 19.16 -22.89
N ALA A 202 -3.39 19.92 -21.85
CA ALA A 202 -3.56 21.37 -21.82
C ALA A 202 -2.60 22.13 -22.76
N GLU A 203 -1.44 21.53 -23.11
CA GLU A 203 -0.46 22.15 -24.02
C GLU A 203 -0.88 22.04 -25.49
N GLU A 204 -1.56 20.97 -25.91
CA GLU A 204 -1.83 20.66 -27.32
C GLU A 204 -3.23 21.12 -27.82
N GLY A 205 -4.10 21.53 -26.91
CA GLY A 205 -5.50 21.84 -27.26
C GLY A 205 -6.28 20.58 -27.69
N TRP A 206 -7.58 20.73 -27.99
CA TRP A 206 -8.52 19.61 -28.24
C TRP A 206 -8.33 18.89 -29.60
N SER A 207 -7.39 19.26 -30.42
CA SER A 207 -7.25 18.76 -31.80
C SER A 207 -5.94 18.00 -32.11
N GLY A 208 -5.00 17.88 -31.17
CA GLY A 208 -3.68 17.31 -31.39
C GLY A 208 -3.51 15.87 -30.88
N LYS A 209 -2.62 15.10 -31.51
CA LYS A 209 -2.13 13.83 -30.97
C LYS A 209 -1.21 14.14 -29.79
N VAL A 210 -1.56 13.69 -28.58
CA VAL A 210 -0.72 13.85 -27.39
C VAL A 210 0.61 13.13 -27.59
N VAL A 211 1.69 13.90 -27.82
CA VAL A 211 3.05 13.34 -27.92
C VAL A 211 3.64 13.20 -26.53
N VAL A 212 3.70 11.95 -26.03
CA VAL A 212 4.28 11.65 -24.71
C VAL A 212 5.82 11.68 -24.81
N PRO A 213 6.53 12.56 -24.05
CA PRO A 213 7.98 12.62 -24.07
C PRO A 213 8.62 11.34 -23.51
N GLY A 214 9.77 10.97 -24.04
CA GLY A 214 10.55 9.83 -23.52
C GLY A 214 10.88 9.94 -22.04
N ALA A 215 11.14 11.14 -21.52
CA ALA A 215 11.40 11.36 -20.09
C ALA A 215 10.18 11.06 -19.20
N VAL A 216 8.95 11.31 -19.69
CA VAL A 216 7.71 10.93 -18.98
C VAL A 216 7.56 9.41 -18.95
N VAL A 217 7.77 8.77 -20.11
CA VAL A 217 7.72 7.29 -20.21
C VAL A 217 8.77 6.67 -19.29
N ALA A 218 10.01 7.20 -19.28
CA ALA A 218 11.08 6.72 -18.40
C ALA A 218 10.72 6.86 -16.92
N HIS A 219 10.13 8.00 -16.50
CA HIS A 219 9.74 8.19 -15.10
C HIS A 219 8.63 7.23 -14.66
N LEU A 220 7.57 7.07 -15.49
CA LEU A 220 6.50 6.10 -15.20
C LEU A 220 7.01 4.67 -15.22
N ALA A 221 7.96 4.35 -16.11
CA ALA A 221 8.61 3.04 -16.15
C ALA A 221 9.44 2.76 -14.89
N VAL A 222 10.17 3.75 -14.37
CA VAL A 222 10.89 3.63 -13.08
C VAL A 222 9.91 3.36 -11.93
N LEU A 223 8.80 4.09 -11.85
CA LEU A 223 7.78 3.84 -10.82
C LEU A 223 7.15 2.44 -10.96
N GLY A 224 6.86 2.03 -12.19
CA GLY A 224 6.38 0.68 -12.48
C GLY A 224 7.40 -0.40 -12.11
N GLY A 225 8.69 -0.16 -12.37
CA GLY A 225 9.79 -1.03 -11.97
C GLY A 225 9.90 -1.19 -10.45
N LEU A 226 9.80 -0.08 -9.70
CA LEU A 226 9.74 -0.11 -8.24
C LEU A 226 8.52 -0.89 -7.74
N LEU A 227 7.35 -0.72 -8.39
CA LEU A 227 6.16 -1.50 -8.09
C LEU A 227 6.39 -3.00 -8.36
N GLY A 228 7.08 -3.36 -9.45
CA GLY A 228 7.48 -4.74 -9.73
C GLY A 228 8.36 -5.34 -8.63
N LEU A 229 9.32 -4.58 -8.09
CA LEU A 229 10.13 -5.00 -6.94
C LEU A 229 9.29 -5.17 -5.66
N ALA A 230 8.37 -4.24 -5.41
CA ALA A 230 7.47 -4.33 -4.26
C ALA A 230 6.54 -5.55 -4.36
N LEU A 231 6.05 -5.88 -5.56
CA LEU A 231 5.27 -7.09 -5.83
C LEU A 231 6.09 -8.36 -5.61
N ALA A 232 7.37 -8.38 -6.04
CA ALA A 232 8.26 -9.50 -5.76
C ALA A 232 8.45 -9.73 -4.26
N ALA A 233 8.72 -8.67 -3.50
CA ALA A 233 8.82 -8.74 -2.03
C ALA A 233 7.50 -9.21 -1.40
N ASN A 234 6.35 -8.74 -1.90
CA ASN A 234 5.04 -9.18 -1.43
C ASN A 234 4.80 -10.67 -1.64
N TYR A 235 5.19 -11.25 -2.80
CA TYR A 235 5.06 -12.69 -3.03
C TYR A 235 5.98 -13.52 -2.14
N VAL A 236 7.16 -13.01 -1.79
CA VAL A 236 8.03 -13.66 -0.78
C VAL A 236 7.33 -13.69 0.59
N VAL A 237 6.78 -12.57 1.03
CA VAL A 237 6.02 -12.48 2.29
C VAL A 237 4.80 -13.41 2.26
N SER A 238 4.04 -13.42 1.15
CA SER A 238 2.88 -14.30 0.97
C SER A 238 3.26 -15.79 1.00
N GLY A 239 4.49 -16.13 0.60
CA GLY A 239 5.02 -17.49 0.73
C GLY A 239 5.11 -17.97 2.19
N TYR A 240 5.44 -17.07 3.11
CA TYR A 240 5.43 -17.40 4.55
C TYR A 240 4.02 -17.43 5.15
N GLU A 241 3.07 -16.69 4.56
CA GLU A 241 1.69 -16.65 5.04
C GLU A 241 0.90 -17.93 4.77
N VAL A 242 1.41 -18.88 3.98
CA VAL A 242 0.73 -20.17 3.72
C VAL A 242 0.47 -20.96 4.99
N VAL A 243 1.23 -20.74 6.07
CA VAL A 243 0.99 -21.37 7.37
C VAL A 243 -0.28 -20.87 8.08
N TYR A 244 -0.84 -19.74 7.65
CA TYR A 244 -2.11 -19.19 8.15
C TYR A 244 -3.31 -19.55 7.26
N SER A 245 -3.12 -20.46 6.30
CA SER A 245 -4.18 -20.85 5.37
C SER A 245 -5.36 -21.52 6.11
N ASN A 246 -6.56 -21.29 5.58
CA ASN A 246 -7.78 -21.98 6.00
C ASN A 246 -8.35 -22.80 4.84
N ARG A 247 -7.52 -23.22 3.87
CA ARG A 247 -7.93 -23.98 2.69
C ARG A 247 -8.14 -25.44 2.99
N GLY A 248 -7.32 -26.02 3.87
CA GLY A 248 -7.37 -27.43 4.26
C GLY A 248 -8.50 -27.75 5.24
N VAL A 249 -8.50 -28.97 5.77
CA VAL A 249 -9.48 -29.48 6.74
C VAL A 249 -9.31 -28.80 8.10
N VAL A 250 -8.07 -28.40 8.44
CA VAL A 250 -7.71 -27.71 9.67
C VAL A 250 -7.00 -26.39 9.34
N PRO A 251 -7.06 -25.38 10.23
CA PRO A 251 -6.26 -24.16 10.07
C PRO A 251 -4.78 -24.51 10.02
N GLY A 252 -4.07 -23.92 9.05
CA GLY A 252 -2.65 -24.18 8.81
C GLY A 252 -2.38 -24.41 7.32
N ALA A 253 -1.11 -24.64 6.97
CA ALA A 253 -0.75 -24.95 5.59
C ALA A 253 -1.32 -26.31 5.18
N SER A 254 -2.00 -26.36 4.03
CA SER A 254 -2.55 -27.56 3.41
C SER A 254 -1.62 -28.15 2.35
N TYR A 255 -1.95 -29.32 1.84
CA TYR A 255 -1.24 -29.92 0.69
C TYR A 255 -1.21 -28.96 -0.51
N ALA A 256 -2.33 -28.37 -0.87
CA ALA A 256 -2.40 -27.43 -2.00
C ALA A 256 -1.61 -26.14 -1.75
N ASP A 257 -1.51 -25.67 -0.51
CA ASP A 257 -0.71 -24.50 -0.16
C ASP A 257 0.79 -24.75 -0.37
N VAL A 258 1.28 -25.92 0.07
CA VAL A 258 2.72 -26.24 -0.02
C VAL A 258 3.11 -26.68 -1.42
N ASN A 259 2.27 -27.49 -2.12
CA ASN A 259 2.61 -28.10 -3.40
C ASN A 259 2.15 -27.30 -4.63
N ALA A 260 1.21 -26.35 -4.47
CA ALA A 260 0.74 -25.52 -5.56
C ALA A 260 0.94 -24.02 -5.29
N GLN A 261 0.45 -23.49 -4.16
CA GLN A 261 0.48 -22.05 -3.88
C GLN A 261 1.91 -21.54 -3.67
N LEU A 262 2.70 -22.23 -2.85
CA LEU A 262 4.08 -21.82 -2.56
C LEU A 262 4.99 -21.84 -3.80
N PRO A 263 5.00 -22.88 -4.65
CA PRO A 263 5.68 -22.86 -5.95
C PRO A 263 5.19 -21.72 -6.86
N ALA A 264 3.88 -21.47 -6.90
CA ALA A 264 3.31 -20.37 -7.68
C ALA A 264 3.85 -19.01 -7.21
N PHE A 265 3.92 -18.75 -5.90
CA PHE A 265 4.50 -17.52 -5.36
C PHE A 265 5.98 -17.37 -5.70
N ARG A 266 6.77 -18.45 -5.72
CA ARG A 266 8.18 -18.42 -6.15
C ARG A 266 8.31 -18.01 -7.62
N VAL A 267 7.47 -18.58 -8.51
CA VAL A 267 7.42 -18.21 -9.93
C VAL A 267 6.98 -16.77 -10.10
N LEU A 268 5.95 -16.32 -9.38
CA LEU A 268 5.46 -14.94 -9.41
C LEU A 268 6.49 -13.94 -8.87
N THR A 269 7.30 -14.33 -7.89
CA THR A 269 8.45 -13.52 -7.44
C THR A 269 9.42 -13.32 -8.60
N GLY A 270 9.81 -14.40 -9.31
CA GLY A 270 10.70 -14.32 -10.47
C GLY A 270 10.11 -13.49 -11.60
N LEU A 271 8.83 -13.67 -11.92
CA LEU A 271 8.14 -12.87 -12.95
C LEU A 271 8.02 -11.38 -12.54
N SER A 272 7.82 -11.07 -11.26
CA SER A 272 7.78 -9.69 -10.77
C SER A 272 9.15 -9.01 -10.84
N LEU A 273 10.24 -9.75 -10.57
CA LEU A 273 11.60 -9.26 -10.76
C LEU A 273 11.89 -9.02 -12.24
N LEU A 274 11.48 -9.95 -13.13
CA LEU A 274 11.62 -9.78 -14.57
C LEU A 274 10.82 -8.57 -15.08
N LEU A 275 9.61 -8.37 -14.57
CA LEU A 275 8.80 -7.18 -14.85
C LEU A 275 9.51 -5.92 -14.42
N ALA A 276 10.06 -5.88 -13.20
CA ALA A 276 10.81 -4.73 -12.71
C ALA A 276 12.01 -4.41 -13.62
N LEU A 277 12.81 -5.41 -13.96
CA LEU A 277 13.97 -5.26 -14.85
C LEU A 277 13.55 -4.78 -16.25
N SER A 278 12.49 -5.34 -16.82
CA SER A 278 11.99 -4.92 -18.14
C SER A 278 11.49 -3.48 -18.16
N LEU A 279 10.85 -3.03 -17.06
CA LEU A 279 10.40 -1.65 -16.90
C LEU A 279 11.57 -0.68 -16.71
N PHE A 280 12.59 -1.03 -15.92
CA PHE A 280 13.80 -0.21 -15.81
C PHE A 280 14.59 -0.13 -17.14
N ALA A 281 14.46 -1.15 -17.99
CA ALA A 281 15.08 -1.18 -19.31
C ALA A 281 14.31 -0.39 -20.40
N VAL A 282 13.09 0.11 -20.11
CA VAL A 282 12.28 0.85 -21.09
C VAL A 282 13.02 2.01 -21.77
N PRO A 283 13.83 2.83 -21.09
CA PRO A 283 14.60 3.90 -21.75
C PRO A 283 15.58 3.42 -22.83
N PHE A 284 16.01 2.16 -22.77
CA PHE A 284 17.01 1.56 -23.67
C PHE A 284 16.38 0.63 -24.71
N LEU A 285 15.40 -0.18 -24.31
CA LEU A 285 14.80 -1.24 -25.13
C LEU A 285 13.39 -0.86 -25.67
N GLY A 286 12.85 0.29 -25.24
CA GLY A 286 11.48 0.67 -25.56
C GLY A 286 10.45 -0.09 -24.74
N LEU A 287 9.16 0.23 -24.95
CA LEU A 287 8.04 -0.24 -24.11
C LEU A 287 7.61 -1.70 -24.43
N LYS A 288 7.86 -2.19 -25.66
CA LYS A 288 7.36 -3.49 -26.11
C LYS A 288 7.73 -4.68 -25.21
N PRO A 289 9.01 -4.87 -24.80
CA PRO A 289 9.38 -5.97 -23.91
C PRO A 289 8.64 -5.91 -22.56
N ALA A 290 8.53 -4.71 -21.98
CA ALA A 290 7.86 -4.52 -20.69
C ALA A 290 6.35 -4.85 -20.76
N VAL A 291 5.68 -4.51 -21.86
CA VAL A 291 4.27 -4.87 -22.08
C VAL A 291 4.09 -6.38 -22.20
N ILE A 292 4.99 -7.07 -22.91
CA ILE A 292 4.94 -8.53 -23.03
C ILE A 292 5.11 -9.18 -21.66
N VAL A 293 6.15 -8.76 -20.90
CA VAL A 293 6.41 -9.30 -19.56
C VAL A 293 5.25 -8.99 -18.60
N ALA A 294 4.66 -7.79 -18.68
CA ALA A 294 3.48 -7.45 -17.90
C ALA A 294 2.29 -8.35 -18.22
N GLY A 295 2.05 -8.64 -19.50
CA GLY A 295 1.01 -9.60 -19.92
C GLY A 295 1.24 -11.00 -19.35
N VAL A 296 2.47 -11.52 -19.46
CA VAL A 296 2.86 -12.82 -18.88
C VAL A 296 2.68 -12.81 -17.36
N TRP A 297 3.09 -11.73 -16.70
CA TRP A 297 2.92 -11.58 -15.25
C TRP A 297 1.45 -11.60 -14.84
N VAL A 298 0.56 -10.87 -15.55
CA VAL A 298 -0.88 -10.86 -15.26
C VAL A 298 -1.48 -12.25 -15.40
N VAL A 299 -1.17 -12.96 -16.50
CA VAL A 299 -1.62 -14.34 -16.71
C VAL A 299 -1.09 -15.26 -15.61
N GLY A 300 0.19 -15.14 -15.28
CA GLY A 300 0.83 -15.89 -14.19
C GLY A 300 0.18 -15.60 -12.83
N ALA A 301 -0.13 -14.35 -12.53
CA ALA A 301 -0.77 -13.94 -11.26
C ALA A 301 -2.19 -14.50 -11.12
N VAL A 302 -2.98 -14.47 -12.21
CA VAL A 302 -4.33 -15.04 -12.21
C VAL A 302 -4.29 -16.56 -12.12
N PHE A 303 -3.49 -17.20 -12.97
CA PHE A 303 -3.42 -18.66 -13.04
C PHE A 303 -2.73 -19.23 -11.79
N GLY A 304 -1.51 -18.77 -11.47
CA GLY A 304 -0.72 -19.28 -10.35
C GLY A 304 -1.26 -18.85 -8.97
N GLY A 305 -1.78 -17.60 -8.87
CA GLY A 305 -2.27 -17.07 -7.60
C GLY A 305 -3.64 -17.60 -7.17
N ALA A 306 -4.52 -17.92 -8.12
CA ALA A 306 -5.88 -18.34 -7.81
C ALA A 306 -6.30 -19.65 -8.46
N VAL A 307 -6.10 -19.80 -9.79
CA VAL A 307 -6.69 -20.93 -10.54
C VAL A 307 -5.99 -22.24 -10.20
N PHE A 308 -4.68 -22.30 -10.35
CA PHE A 308 -3.89 -23.53 -10.18
C PHE A 308 -4.02 -24.15 -8.77
N PRO A 309 -3.86 -23.42 -7.67
CA PRO A 309 -4.02 -24.00 -6.33
C PRO A 309 -5.45 -24.53 -6.08
N ASN A 310 -6.47 -23.85 -6.61
CA ASN A 310 -7.85 -24.32 -6.50
C ASN A 310 -8.13 -25.56 -7.33
N LEU A 311 -7.52 -25.69 -8.52
CA LEU A 311 -7.61 -26.93 -9.32
C LEU A 311 -6.95 -28.10 -8.59
N VAL A 312 -5.76 -27.91 -8.02
CA VAL A 312 -5.09 -28.94 -7.20
C VAL A 312 -5.96 -29.32 -6.01
N GLN A 313 -6.54 -28.37 -5.29
CA GLN A 313 -7.43 -28.65 -4.17
C GLN A 313 -8.64 -29.47 -4.61
N GLN A 314 -9.28 -29.10 -5.72
CA GLN A 314 -10.52 -29.74 -6.18
C GLN A 314 -10.32 -31.11 -6.80
N PHE A 315 -9.30 -31.29 -7.65
CA PHE A 315 -9.13 -32.50 -8.45
C PHE A 315 -8.10 -33.47 -7.89
N GLU A 316 -7.13 -33.01 -7.10
CA GLU A 316 -6.08 -33.85 -6.54
C GLU A 316 -6.28 -34.14 -5.05
N VAL A 317 -6.64 -33.09 -4.26
CA VAL A 317 -6.76 -33.23 -2.80
C VAL A 317 -8.11 -33.84 -2.41
N ARG A 318 -9.23 -33.23 -2.81
CA ARG A 318 -10.57 -33.70 -2.40
C ARG A 318 -10.85 -35.16 -2.61
N PRO A 319 -10.44 -35.83 -3.73
CA PRO A 319 -10.71 -37.25 -3.92
C PRO A 319 -9.96 -38.16 -2.95
N THR A 320 -8.81 -37.70 -2.42
CA THR A 320 -7.92 -38.46 -1.52
C THR A 320 -7.51 -37.62 -0.30
N GLU A 321 -8.45 -36.84 0.21
CA GLU A 321 -8.22 -35.76 1.18
C GLU A 321 -7.44 -36.25 2.41
N LEU A 322 -7.90 -37.32 3.05
CA LEU A 322 -7.24 -37.82 4.26
C LEU A 322 -5.77 -38.24 4.00
N ALA A 323 -5.49 -38.86 2.87
CA ALA A 323 -4.12 -39.32 2.55
C ALA A 323 -3.20 -38.14 2.26
N LYS A 324 -3.68 -37.09 1.57
CA LYS A 324 -2.91 -35.92 1.21
C LYS A 324 -2.75 -34.93 2.37
N GLU A 325 -3.79 -34.71 3.16
CA GLU A 325 -3.78 -33.74 4.26
C GLU A 325 -3.22 -34.30 5.58
N ARG A 326 -3.12 -35.63 5.73
CA ARG A 326 -2.66 -36.27 6.96
C ARG A 326 -1.35 -35.69 7.53
N PRO A 327 -0.27 -35.48 6.76
CA PRO A 327 0.98 -34.94 7.31
C PRO A 327 0.81 -33.51 7.84
N TYR A 328 -0.07 -32.71 7.22
CA TYR A 328 -0.35 -31.32 7.60
C TYR A 328 -1.23 -31.28 8.85
N ILE A 329 -2.24 -32.18 8.95
CA ILE A 329 -3.05 -32.37 10.14
C ILE A 329 -2.21 -32.78 11.33
N GLU A 330 -1.30 -33.74 11.18
CA GLU A 330 -0.38 -34.20 12.21
C GLU A 330 0.53 -33.07 12.70
N ASN A 331 1.04 -32.22 11.79
CA ASN A 331 1.82 -31.03 12.16
C ASN A 331 0.98 -30.03 12.97
N THR A 332 -0.26 -29.77 12.56
CA THR A 332 -1.16 -28.85 13.27
C THR A 332 -1.49 -29.38 14.67
N ILE A 333 -1.80 -30.68 14.81
CA ILE A 333 -2.04 -31.32 16.10
C ILE A 333 -0.82 -31.17 17.00
N ARG A 334 0.39 -31.48 16.49
CA ARG A 334 1.64 -31.39 17.23
C ARG A 334 1.90 -29.96 17.75
N MET A 335 1.77 -28.96 16.86
CA MET A 335 2.02 -27.57 17.22
C MET A 335 0.96 -27.06 18.22
N THR A 336 -0.31 -27.47 18.05
CA THR A 336 -1.38 -27.14 19.00
C THR A 336 -1.12 -27.78 20.38
N ARG A 337 -0.73 -29.04 20.44
CA ARG A 337 -0.38 -29.72 21.71
C ARG A 337 0.78 -28.99 22.41
N LEU A 338 1.82 -28.60 21.68
CA LEU A 338 2.93 -27.81 22.24
C LEU A 338 2.46 -26.45 22.75
N ALA A 339 1.66 -25.72 21.98
CA ALA A 339 1.17 -24.40 22.34
C ALA A 339 0.33 -24.38 23.63
N PHE A 340 -0.46 -25.44 23.87
CA PHE A 340 -1.29 -25.60 25.07
C PHE A 340 -0.63 -26.43 26.18
N GLY A 341 0.63 -26.85 26.03
CA GLY A 341 1.32 -27.69 26.99
C GLY A 341 0.74 -29.09 27.13
N LEU A 342 -0.04 -29.56 26.14
CA LEU A 342 -0.68 -30.89 26.15
C LEU A 342 0.32 -32.01 25.86
N ASP A 343 1.54 -31.69 25.41
CA ASP A 343 2.65 -32.62 25.26
C ASP A 343 3.10 -33.23 26.58
N ARG A 344 2.79 -32.57 27.72
CA ARG A 344 3.10 -33.06 29.10
C ARG A 344 2.04 -34.02 29.62
N ILE A 345 0.91 -34.18 28.96
CA ILE A 345 -0.17 -35.08 29.38
C ILE A 345 0.15 -36.49 28.90
N ARG A 346 0.22 -37.41 29.82
CA ARG A 346 0.38 -38.83 29.52
C ARG A 346 -1.01 -39.45 29.30
N GLU A 347 -1.24 -39.93 28.09
CA GLU A 347 -2.44 -40.70 27.76
C GLU A 347 -2.28 -42.12 28.30
N VAL A 348 -3.21 -42.54 29.14
CA VAL A 348 -3.28 -43.92 29.66
C VAL A 348 -4.55 -44.56 29.09
N PRO A 349 -4.44 -45.64 28.29
CA PRO A 349 -5.60 -46.36 27.82
C PRO A 349 -6.43 -46.86 29.02
N TYR A 350 -7.70 -46.47 29.02
CA TYR A 350 -8.63 -46.99 30.00
C TYR A 350 -9.38 -48.18 29.37
N GLU A 351 -9.07 -49.41 29.85
CA GLU A 351 -9.78 -50.59 29.41
C GLU A 351 -11.17 -50.59 30.11
N THR A 352 -12.19 -50.31 29.34
CA THR A 352 -13.57 -50.53 29.78
C THR A 352 -13.90 -52.02 29.71
N ASP A 353 -14.16 -52.62 30.87
CA ASP A 353 -14.69 -53.98 30.91
C ASP A 353 -16.20 -53.91 30.51
N ASP A 354 -16.49 -54.23 29.25
CA ASP A 354 -17.83 -54.19 28.69
C ASP A 354 -18.76 -55.30 29.21
N GLN A 355 -18.24 -56.21 30.04
CA GLN A 355 -19.04 -57.29 30.67
C GLN A 355 -19.38 -56.94 32.13
N LEU A 356 -20.50 -56.28 32.33
CA LEU A 356 -21.18 -56.20 33.61
C LEU A 356 -21.73 -57.59 33.97
N THR A 357 -20.95 -58.39 34.70
CA THR A 357 -21.47 -59.61 35.29
C THR A 357 -22.23 -59.32 36.61
N PRO A 358 -23.32 -60.08 36.94
CA PRO A 358 -24.06 -59.88 38.18
C PRO A 358 -23.24 -59.89 39.46
N GLU A 359 -22.03 -60.42 39.42
CA GLU A 359 -21.07 -60.47 40.53
C GLU A 359 -20.24 -59.17 40.72
N LYS A 360 -20.32 -58.22 39.73
CA LYS A 360 -19.65 -56.92 39.76
C LYS A 360 -20.59 -55.73 40.06
N VAL A 361 -21.87 -55.99 40.29
CA VAL A 361 -22.88 -55.06 40.77
C VAL A 361 -23.19 -55.37 42.24
#